data_837fa6b3eb11d4e7e8dcde9bb133a251
#
_entry.id   837fa6b3eb11d4e7e8dcde9bb133a251
#
_cell.length_a   1.000
_cell.length_b   1.000
_cell.length_c   1.000
_cell.angle_alpha   90.00
_cell.angle_beta   90.00
_cell.angle_gamma   90.00
#
_symmetry.space_group_name_H-M   'P 1'
#
loop_
_entity.id
_entity.type
_entity.pdbx_description
1 polymer ?
#
loop_
_entity_poly.entity_id
_entity_poly.type
_entity_poly.pdbx_seq_one_letter_code
_entity_poly.pdbx_strand_id
1 'polypeptide(L)'
;MSDFLLSFSDRLSYDRYDEVTVGILLSSDPSTRIAIEAKVDTGSRFCIFQPHYAFLLGFDLEKGVKVNIRTAAGSFIAYGHEVTLTVSDIEWDTLVYFAEMENFPVNVLGRGGFLDHLRIGLVDYEQLLYINPYDET
;
A
#
# COMPACT_ATOMS: atom_id res chain seq x y z
N MET A 1 30.76 0.72 20.49
CA MET A 1 29.48 1.04 19.82
C MET A 1 28.95 -0.18 19.10
N SER A 2 27.67 -0.47 19.28
CA SER A 2 27.01 -1.59 18.59
C SER A 2 26.41 -1.11 17.28
N ASP A 3 26.57 -1.92 16.24
CA ASP A 3 25.91 -1.68 14.96
C ASP A 3 24.59 -2.46 14.88
N PHE A 4 23.66 -1.94 14.10
CA PHE A 4 22.42 -2.65 13.79
C PHE A 4 22.49 -3.07 12.33
N LEU A 5 22.29 -4.36 12.09
CA LEU A 5 22.36 -4.93 10.73
C LEU A 5 20.99 -5.47 10.36
N LEU A 6 20.51 -5.06 9.21
CA LEU A 6 19.28 -5.55 8.63
C LEU A 6 19.55 -6.05 7.23
N SER A 7 18.90 -7.15 6.86
CA SER A 7 18.96 -7.67 5.52
C SER A 7 17.66 -7.47 4.78
N PHE A 8 17.73 -7.36 3.46
CA PHE A 8 16.59 -7.12 2.60
C PHE A 8 16.64 -8.08 1.41
N SER A 9 15.49 -8.64 1.06
CA SER A 9 15.39 -9.60 -0.03
C SER A 9 15.26 -8.94 -1.40
N ASP A 10 14.85 -7.68 -1.46
CA ASP A 10 14.64 -7.00 -2.72
C ASP A 10 14.88 -5.49 -2.60
N ARG A 11 15.01 -4.86 -3.75
CA ARG A 11 15.29 -3.44 -3.89
C ARG A 11 14.47 -2.89 -5.05
N LEU A 12 13.74 -1.81 -4.79
CA LEU A 12 12.89 -1.14 -5.76
C LEU A 12 13.41 0.27 -6.02
N SER A 13 13.50 0.67 -7.29
CA SER A 13 13.85 2.03 -7.67
C SER A 13 12.58 2.85 -7.89
N TYR A 14 12.59 4.10 -7.40
CA TYR A 14 11.51 5.03 -7.69
C TYR A 14 12.03 6.31 -8.38
N ASP A 15 13.15 6.17 -9.12
CA ASP A 15 13.84 7.30 -9.75
C ASP A 15 13.01 8.04 -10.81
N ARG A 16 11.97 7.40 -11.36
CA ARG A 16 11.08 8.00 -12.36
C ARG A 16 9.86 8.69 -11.76
N TYR A 17 9.76 8.72 -10.43
CA TYR A 17 8.62 9.33 -9.72
C TYR A 17 9.10 10.49 -8.86
N ASP A 18 8.21 11.47 -8.63
CA ASP A 18 8.49 12.60 -7.75
C ASP A 18 8.42 12.20 -6.27
N GLU A 19 7.73 11.11 -5.96
CA GLU A 19 7.52 10.63 -4.60
C GLU A 19 7.97 9.18 -4.49
N VAL A 20 8.09 8.69 -3.27
CA VAL A 20 8.42 7.28 -3.01
C VAL A 20 7.24 6.43 -3.45
N THR A 21 7.32 5.89 -4.64
CA THR A 21 6.23 5.18 -5.32
C THR A 21 6.67 3.77 -5.68
N VAL A 22 5.81 2.80 -5.45
CA VAL A 22 6.06 1.42 -5.81
C VAL A 22 4.87 0.84 -6.57
N GLY A 23 5.17 -0.12 -7.45
CA GLY A 23 4.14 -0.90 -8.13
C GLY A 23 3.76 -2.10 -7.27
N ILE A 24 2.46 -2.29 -7.09
CA ILE A 24 1.91 -3.43 -6.37
C ILE A 24 0.85 -4.12 -7.21
N LEU A 25 0.48 -5.32 -6.79
CA LEU A 25 -0.69 -6.02 -7.32
C LEU A 25 -1.70 -6.17 -6.19
N LEU A 26 -2.96 -5.89 -6.49
CA LEU A 26 -4.08 -6.25 -5.62
C LEU A 26 -4.89 -7.34 -6.29
N SER A 27 -5.32 -8.31 -5.52
CA SER A 27 -6.11 -9.44 -6.02
C SER A 27 -7.28 -9.70 -5.08
N SER A 28 -8.46 -9.93 -5.65
CA SER A 28 -9.66 -10.34 -4.91
C SER A 28 -9.87 -11.86 -4.98
N ASP A 29 -9.38 -12.48 -6.05
CA ASP A 29 -9.39 -13.92 -6.26
C ASP A 29 -8.27 -14.28 -7.24
N PRO A 30 -7.99 -15.57 -7.48
CA PRO A 30 -6.87 -15.95 -8.37
C PRO A 30 -6.95 -15.43 -9.79
N SER A 31 -8.14 -15.08 -10.28
CA SER A 31 -8.34 -14.61 -11.65
C SER A 31 -8.43 -13.10 -11.78
N THR A 32 -8.57 -12.38 -10.66
CA THR A 32 -8.77 -10.93 -10.67
C THR A 32 -7.61 -10.23 -9.96
N ARG A 33 -6.68 -9.72 -10.77
CA ARG A 33 -5.48 -9.02 -10.29
C ARG A 33 -5.33 -7.72 -11.03
N ILE A 34 -4.99 -6.66 -10.32
CA ILE A 34 -4.74 -5.35 -10.91
C ILE A 34 -3.40 -4.80 -10.43
N ALA A 35 -2.72 -4.09 -11.33
CA ALA A 35 -1.46 -3.43 -11.03
C ALA A 35 -1.75 -1.96 -10.68
N ILE A 36 -1.20 -1.50 -9.58
CA ILE A 36 -1.40 -0.14 -9.09
C ILE A 36 -0.05 0.44 -8.69
N GLU A 37 0.19 1.69 -9.10
CA GLU A 37 1.32 2.46 -8.59
C GLU A 37 0.82 3.26 -7.41
N ALA A 38 1.50 3.15 -6.26
CA ALA A 38 1.04 3.75 -5.03
C ALA A 38 2.19 4.37 -4.26
N LYS A 39 1.89 5.46 -3.59
CA LYS A 39 2.84 6.21 -2.77
C LYS A 39 3.01 5.55 -1.42
N VAL A 40 4.26 5.31 -1.03
CA VAL A 40 4.59 4.84 0.32
C VAL A 40 4.55 6.03 1.27
N ASP A 41 3.68 5.98 2.27
CA ASP A 41 3.45 7.08 3.19
C ASP A 41 3.45 6.60 4.63
N THR A 42 4.57 6.81 5.32
CA THR A 42 4.74 6.41 6.73
C THR A 42 3.85 7.21 7.68
N GLY A 43 3.33 8.34 7.21
CA GLY A 43 2.40 9.17 7.98
C GLY A 43 0.95 8.73 7.88
N SER A 44 0.62 7.85 6.93
CA SER A 44 -0.73 7.33 6.79
C SER A 44 -0.93 6.07 7.61
N ARG A 45 -2.01 6.05 8.39
CA ARG A 45 -2.38 4.87 9.16
C ARG A 45 -2.94 3.76 8.28
N PHE A 46 -3.53 4.11 7.14
CA PHE A 46 -4.27 3.20 6.27
C PHE A 46 -3.65 3.11 4.89
N CYS A 47 -3.88 1.98 4.20
CA CYS A 47 -3.72 1.89 2.75
C CYS A 47 -5.03 2.34 2.14
N ILE A 48 -4.98 3.32 1.23
CA ILE A 48 -6.17 3.95 0.66
C ILE A 48 -5.99 4.04 -0.84
N PHE A 49 -6.98 3.53 -1.57
CA PHE A 49 -6.97 3.49 -3.02
C PHE A 49 -8.16 4.24 -3.60
N GLN A 50 -8.01 4.67 -4.83
CA GLN A 50 -9.09 5.27 -5.59
C GLN A 50 -10.24 4.27 -5.76
N PRO A 51 -11.51 4.73 -5.73
CA PRO A 51 -12.64 3.81 -5.69
C PRO A 51 -12.80 2.92 -6.92
N HIS A 52 -12.35 3.36 -8.08
CA HIS A 52 -12.51 2.55 -9.29
C HIS A 52 -11.75 1.22 -9.22
N TYR A 53 -10.71 1.11 -8.40
CA TYR A 53 -9.99 -0.15 -8.21
C TYR A 53 -10.85 -1.18 -7.46
N ALA A 54 -11.70 -0.73 -6.54
CA ALA A 54 -12.66 -1.64 -5.90
C ALA A 54 -13.62 -2.23 -6.92
N PHE A 55 -14.09 -1.40 -7.85
CA PHE A 55 -14.96 -1.83 -8.93
C PHE A 55 -14.26 -2.86 -9.83
N LEU A 56 -13.00 -2.57 -10.23
CA LEU A 56 -12.23 -3.49 -11.07
C LEU A 56 -11.96 -4.84 -10.39
N LEU A 57 -11.87 -4.84 -9.06
CA LEU A 57 -11.69 -6.06 -8.28
C LEU A 57 -13.00 -6.82 -8.04
N GLY A 58 -14.12 -6.28 -8.49
CA GLY A 58 -15.42 -6.92 -8.34
C GLY A 58 -16.09 -6.67 -7.00
N PHE A 59 -15.63 -5.71 -6.22
CA PHE A 59 -16.23 -5.37 -4.93
C PHE A 59 -17.42 -4.44 -5.11
N ASP A 60 -18.44 -4.66 -4.28
CA ASP A 60 -19.45 -3.66 -4.00
C ASP A 60 -18.87 -2.76 -2.89
N LEU A 61 -18.48 -1.55 -3.26
CA LEU A 61 -17.73 -0.66 -2.38
C LEU A 61 -18.36 -0.52 -1.00
N GLU A 62 -19.66 -0.22 -0.94
CA GLU A 62 -20.36 0.11 0.30
C GLU A 62 -20.61 -1.09 1.20
N LYS A 63 -20.38 -2.31 0.72
CA LYS A 63 -20.49 -3.52 1.56
C LYS A 63 -19.26 -3.76 2.41
N GLY A 64 -18.18 -3.01 2.18
CA GLY A 64 -16.98 -3.10 2.99
C GLY A 64 -17.12 -2.47 4.36
N VAL A 65 -16.05 -2.54 5.13
CA VAL A 65 -15.99 -1.96 6.47
C VAL A 65 -15.87 -0.44 6.35
N LYS A 66 -16.92 0.27 6.73
CA LYS A 66 -16.95 1.73 6.62
C LYS A 66 -16.07 2.38 7.69
N VAL A 67 -15.26 3.35 7.27
CA VAL A 67 -14.42 4.12 8.17
C VAL A 67 -14.43 5.59 7.74
N ASN A 68 -14.38 6.49 8.72
CA ASN A 68 -14.19 7.92 8.46
C ASN A 68 -12.74 8.26 8.74
N ILE A 69 -11.99 8.60 7.68
CA ILE A 69 -10.56 8.87 7.78
C ILE A 69 -10.36 10.37 7.91
N ARG A 70 -9.64 10.76 8.95
CA ARG A 70 -9.34 12.17 9.23
C ARG A 70 -7.94 12.53 8.77
N THR A 71 -7.82 13.68 8.11
CA THR A 71 -6.55 14.26 7.67
C THR A 71 -6.51 15.72 8.07
N ALA A 72 -5.36 16.36 7.90
CA ALA A 72 -5.22 17.79 8.14
C ALA A 72 -6.14 18.63 7.24
N ALA A 73 -6.50 18.13 6.07
CA ALA A 73 -7.35 18.84 5.11
C ALA A 73 -8.85 18.56 5.31
N GLY A 74 -9.23 17.72 6.28
CA GLY A 74 -10.61 17.34 6.52
C GLY A 74 -10.76 15.84 6.69
N SER A 75 -11.98 15.32 6.51
CA SER A 75 -12.25 13.90 6.64
C SER A 75 -12.98 13.36 5.41
N PHE A 76 -12.87 12.07 5.17
CA PHE A 76 -13.56 11.40 4.09
C PHE A 76 -13.91 9.96 4.47
N ILE A 77 -14.91 9.42 3.78
CA ILE A 77 -15.36 8.04 3.99
C ILE A 77 -14.55 7.10 3.10
N ALA A 78 -14.17 5.95 3.64
CA ALA A 78 -13.58 4.86 2.88
C ALA A 78 -14.16 3.54 3.34
N TYR A 79 -14.03 2.51 2.51
CA TYR A 79 -14.57 1.18 2.78
C TYR A 79 -13.47 0.14 2.67
N GLY A 80 -13.32 -0.67 3.71
CA GLY A 80 -12.31 -1.72 3.78
C GLY A 80 -12.78 -3.01 3.15
N HIS A 81 -11.90 -3.60 2.34
CA HIS A 81 -12.12 -4.90 1.72
C HIS A 81 -10.87 -5.75 1.82
N GLU A 82 -11.06 -7.04 2.03
CA GLU A 82 -9.97 -8.00 2.07
C GLU A 82 -9.41 -8.22 0.68
N VAL A 83 -8.09 -8.14 0.56
CA VAL A 83 -7.37 -8.37 -0.69
C VAL A 83 -6.11 -9.16 -0.42
N THR A 84 -5.53 -9.72 -1.48
CA THR A 84 -4.15 -10.17 -1.48
C THR A 84 -3.30 -9.06 -2.10
N LEU A 85 -2.30 -8.61 -1.38
CA LEU A 85 -1.37 -7.58 -1.84
C LEU A 85 -0.03 -8.21 -2.16
N THR A 86 0.51 -7.91 -3.33
CA THR A 86 1.81 -8.40 -3.76
C THR A 86 2.71 -7.23 -4.08
N VAL A 87 3.91 -7.22 -3.51
CA VAL A 87 4.98 -6.30 -3.88
C VAL A 87 6.23 -7.12 -4.13
N SER A 88 6.81 -7.00 -5.33
CA SER A 88 7.90 -7.86 -5.76
C SER A 88 7.49 -9.34 -5.61
N ASP A 89 8.25 -10.15 -4.88
CA ASP A 89 7.92 -11.56 -4.63
C ASP A 89 7.24 -11.79 -3.27
N ILE A 90 6.88 -10.73 -2.58
CA ILE A 90 6.27 -10.80 -1.25
C ILE A 90 4.77 -10.63 -1.36
N GLU A 91 4.00 -11.52 -0.75
CA GLU A 91 2.55 -11.55 -0.86
C GLU A 91 1.92 -11.83 0.49
N TRP A 92 0.80 -11.14 0.79
CA TRP A 92 0.03 -11.36 2.01
C TRP A 92 -1.41 -10.91 1.83
N ASP A 93 -2.29 -11.47 2.65
CA ASP A 93 -3.69 -11.07 2.70
C ASP A 93 -3.85 -9.95 3.72
N THR A 94 -4.62 -8.93 3.38
CA THR A 94 -4.81 -7.79 4.26
C THR A 94 -6.07 -7.02 3.92
N LEU A 95 -6.49 -6.17 4.86
CA LEU A 95 -7.59 -5.24 4.66
C LEU A 95 -7.02 -3.92 4.14
N VAL A 96 -7.52 -3.47 3.01
CA VAL A 96 -7.20 -2.16 2.46
C VAL A 96 -8.49 -1.36 2.30
N TYR A 97 -8.36 -0.04 2.14
CA TYR A 97 -9.51 0.85 2.07
C TYR A 97 -9.59 1.50 0.70
N PHE A 98 -10.82 1.67 0.22
CA PHE A 98 -11.08 2.38 -1.03
C PHE A 98 -11.90 3.61 -0.69
N ALA A 99 -11.45 4.78 -1.14
CA ALA A 99 -12.16 6.03 -0.87
C ALA A 99 -13.53 6.03 -1.53
N GLU A 100 -14.51 6.64 -0.88
CA GLU A 100 -15.84 6.84 -1.45
C GLU A 100 -15.81 7.92 -2.55
N MET A 101 -14.98 8.93 -2.35
CA MET A 101 -14.86 10.07 -3.25
C MET A 101 -14.27 9.65 -4.60
N GLU A 102 -15.02 9.84 -5.68
CA GLU A 102 -14.59 9.40 -7.03
C GLU A 102 -13.29 10.05 -7.49
N ASN A 103 -13.06 11.29 -7.13
CA ASN A 103 -11.86 12.03 -7.52
C ASN A 103 -10.75 11.99 -6.47
N PHE A 104 -10.73 10.96 -5.64
CA PHE A 104 -9.65 10.79 -4.68
C PHE A 104 -8.31 10.80 -5.42
N PRO A 105 -7.36 11.68 -5.03
CA PRO A 105 -6.26 12.03 -5.94
C PRO A 105 -5.09 11.04 -5.97
N VAL A 106 -5.00 10.11 -5.02
CA VAL A 106 -3.78 9.34 -4.85
C VAL A 106 -4.07 7.92 -4.34
N ASN A 107 -3.17 6.99 -4.63
CA ASN A 107 -3.16 5.67 -4.01
C ASN A 107 -2.05 5.66 -2.97
N VAL A 108 -2.36 5.25 -1.76
CA VAL A 108 -1.48 5.37 -0.60
C VAL A 108 -1.25 4.01 0.03
N LEU A 109 0.01 3.69 0.28
CA LEU A 109 0.44 2.52 1.05
C LEU A 109 0.88 3.02 2.42
N GLY A 110 0.05 2.78 3.42
CA GLY A 110 0.28 3.27 4.78
C GLY A 110 0.78 2.19 5.72
N ARG A 111 0.70 2.49 7.01
CA ARG A 111 1.22 1.61 8.05
C ARG A 111 0.40 0.33 8.19
N GLY A 112 -0.91 0.45 8.37
CA GLY A 112 -1.78 -0.73 8.46
C GLY A 112 -2.08 -1.30 7.09
N GLY A 113 -1.66 -2.52 6.82
CA GLY A 113 -1.89 -3.23 5.58
C GLY A 113 -0.67 -3.32 4.66
N PHE A 114 0.31 -2.43 4.79
CA PHE A 114 1.52 -2.48 3.97
C PHE A 114 2.78 -2.46 4.83
N LEU A 115 3.05 -1.35 5.49
CA LEU A 115 4.30 -1.19 6.23
C LEU A 115 4.43 -2.17 7.40
N ASP A 116 3.33 -2.56 8.01
CA ASP A 116 3.34 -3.50 9.12
C ASP A 116 3.62 -4.96 8.71
N HIS A 117 3.68 -5.23 7.42
CA HIS A 117 4.04 -6.55 6.88
C HIS A 117 5.49 -6.61 6.38
N LEU A 118 6.21 -5.50 6.41
CA LEU A 118 7.52 -5.39 5.80
C LEU A 118 8.56 -4.80 6.75
N ARG A 119 9.79 -5.14 6.47
CA ARG A 119 10.96 -4.37 6.92
C ARG A 119 11.39 -3.52 5.74
N ILE A 120 11.54 -2.22 5.95
CA ILE A 120 11.82 -1.28 4.88
C ILE A 120 13.08 -0.49 5.19
N GLY A 121 13.93 -0.34 4.18
CA GLY A 121 15.08 0.55 4.20
C GLY A 121 14.95 1.57 3.06
N LEU A 122 15.06 2.84 3.40
CA LEU A 122 14.94 3.91 2.43
C LEU A 122 16.28 4.63 2.27
N VAL A 123 16.77 4.68 1.04
CA VAL A 123 17.94 5.48 0.69
C VAL A 123 17.49 6.47 -0.37
N ASP A 124 16.91 7.58 0.08
CA ASP A 124 16.27 8.54 -0.82
C ASP A 124 17.26 9.24 -1.75
N TYR A 125 18.48 9.46 -1.31
CA TYR A 125 19.52 10.05 -2.17
C TYR A 125 19.71 9.22 -3.44
N GLU A 126 19.61 7.90 -3.34
CA GLU A 126 19.73 6.99 -4.48
C GLU A 126 18.36 6.62 -5.07
N GLN A 127 17.29 7.08 -4.47
CA GLN A 127 15.90 6.76 -4.85
C GLN A 127 15.65 5.25 -4.87
N LEU A 128 16.09 4.60 -3.80
CA LEU A 128 15.95 3.16 -3.60
C LEU A 128 15.17 2.84 -2.33
N LEU A 129 14.28 1.87 -2.45
CA LEU A 129 13.52 1.30 -1.36
C LEU A 129 13.87 -0.18 -1.24
N TYR A 130 14.39 -0.58 -0.09
CA TYR A 130 14.73 -1.97 0.21
C TYR A 130 13.59 -2.58 1.01
N ILE A 131 13.22 -3.80 0.68
CA ILE A 131 12.13 -4.50 1.36
C ILE A 131 12.52 -5.92 1.74
N ASN A 132 11.85 -6.41 2.78
CA ASN A 132 11.94 -7.80 3.27
C ASN A 132 10.65 -8.11 4.04
N PRO A 133 10.16 -9.35 4.04
CA PRO A 133 9.11 -9.71 4.99
C PRO A 133 9.56 -9.38 6.41
N TYR A 134 8.66 -8.82 7.22
CA TYR A 134 9.05 -8.30 8.56
C TYR A 134 9.58 -9.40 9.48
N ASP A 135 9.12 -10.62 9.31
CA ASP A 135 9.40 -11.77 10.16
C ASP A 135 10.50 -12.71 9.62
N GLU A 136 11.17 -12.32 8.54
CA GLU A 136 12.25 -13.10 7.94
C GLU A 136 13.57 -12.35 7.99
N THR A 137 14.66 -13.08 8.18
CA THR A 137 16.01 -12.52 8.20
C THR A 137 16.70 -12.58 6.85
#